data_f875bf8394a29c7f4212c29dac7916db
#
_entry.id   f875bf8394a29c7f4212c29dac7916db
#
_cell.length_a   1.000
_cell.length_b   1.000
_cell.length_c   1.000
_cell.angle_alpha   90.00
_cell.angle_beta   90.00
_cell.angle_gamma   90.00
#
_symmetry.space_group_name_H-M   'P 1'
#
loop_
_entity.id
_entity.type
_entity.pdbx_description
1 polymer ?
#
loop_
_entity_poly.entity_id
_entity_poly.type
_entity_poly.pdbx_seq_one_letter_code
_entity_poly.pdbx_strand_id
1 'polypeptide(L)'
;MDLAEAKERGSHDGVRHPWEMARVAVVSKLIRRHVALERDAIVMDIGCGDTFVVERLAAEYPGALFYAIDTAFTPELIERYRTRLNNARIRPFASLDAIAPPLEKPVSLVLLMDVMEHIEDDTGFLASLLDRADVGLHTRFLITVPAFQALFCSHDVFLGHYRRYSRLLVR
;
A
#
# COMPACT_ATOMS: atom_id res chain seq x y z
N MET A 1 -1.18 7.04 3.80
CA MET A 1 -0.84 8.12 4.78
C MET A 1 0.21 7.57 5.69
N ASP A 2 1.33 8.27 5.81
CA ASP A 2 2.36 7.91 6.77
C ASP A 2 1.76 7.91 8.19
N LEU A 3 2.00 6.84 8.95
CA LEU A 3 1.56 6.74 10.34
C LEU A 3 2.18 7.83 11.23
N ALA A 4 3.33 8.41 10.82
CA ALA A 4 3.92 9.58 11.47
C ALA A 4 3.03 10.83 11.31
N GLU A 5 2.54 11.11 10.10
CA GLU A 5 1.57 12.20 9.87
C GLU A 5 0.24 11.96 10.60
N ALA A 6 -0.21 10.71 10.69
CA ALA A 6 -1.45 10.37 11.39
C ALA A 6 -1.36 10.62 12.91
N LYS A 7 -0.17 10.42 13.51
CA LYS A 7 0.07 10.70 14.92
C LYS A 7 0.09 12.19 15.25
N GLU A 8 0.64 13.03 14.34
CA GLU A 8 0.69 14.48 14.54
C GLU A 8 -0.68 15.16 14.39
N ARG A 9 -1.53 14.62 13.54
CA ARG A 9 -2.85 15.25 13.27
C ARG A 9 -3.89 15.04 14.36
N GLY A 10 -3.61 14.25 15.41
CA GLY A 10 -4.55 13.97 16.49
C GLY A 10 -5.92 13.53 15.98
N SER A 11 -6.70 12.83 16.75
CA SER A 11 -8.06 12.38 16.40
C SER A 11 -9.01 13.58 16.20
N HIS A 12 -8.92 14.27 15.08
CA HIS A 12 -9.94 15.22 14.69
C HIS A 12 -11.11 14.47 14.07
N ASP A 13 -12.20 14.39 14.83
CA ASP A 13 -13.60 14.16 14.46
C ASP A 13 -13.90 13.28 13.22
N GLY A 14 -13.32 12.09 13.12
CA GLY A 14 -13.82 11.05 12.19
C GLY A 14 -13.88 11.41 10.67
N VAL A 15 -13.59 12.65 10.30
CA VAL A 15 -13.65 13.14 8.91
C VAL A 15 -12.28 12.97 8.27
N ARG A 16 -12.22 12.09 7.27
CA ARG A 16 -11.02 11.87 6.47
C ARG A 16 -10.69 13.09 5.62
N HIS A 17 -9.39 13.34 5.46
CA HIS A 17 -8.93 14.44 4.61
C HIS A 17 -9.40 14.24 3.16
N PRO A 18 -9.86 15.30 2.46
CA PRO A 18 -10.33 15.19 1.07
C PRO A 18 -9.31 14.55 0.12
N TRP A 19 -8.01 14.76 0.36
CA TRP A 19 -6.92 14.12 -0.39
C TRP A 19 -6.97 12.59 -0.31
N GLU A 20 -7.19 12.03 0.87
CA GLU A 20 -7.26 10.57 1.06
C GLU A 20 -8.47 9.99 0.33
N MET A 21 -9.60 10.68 0.38
CA MET A 21 -10.80 10.29 -0.34
C MET A 21 -10.58 10.34 -1.86
N ALA A 22 -9.91 11.39 -2.36
CA ALA A 22 -9.56 11.52 -3.78
C ALA A 22 -8.60 10.40 -4.21
N ARG A 23 -7.59 10.08 -3.39
CA ARG A 23 -6.64 8.97 -3.63
C ARG A 23 -7.39 7.65 -3.80
N VAL A 24 -8.25 7.28 -2.85
CA VAL A 24 -9.07 6.05 -2.95
C VAL A 24 -9.87 6.04 -4.24
N ALA A 25 -10.54 7.13 -4.59
CA ALA A 25 -11.35 7.21 -5.80
C ALA A 25 -10.51 7.00 -7.08
N VAL A 26 -9.30 7.56 -7.14
CA VAL A 26 -8.38 7.38 -8.27
C VAL A 26 -7.88 5.94 -8.33
N VAL A 27 -7.42 5.39 -7.19
CA VAL A 27 -6.94 4.00 -7.10
C VAL A 27 -8.02 3.02 -7.51
N SER A 28 -9.24 3.13 -6.95
CA SER A 28 -10.37 2.28 -7.33
C SER A 28 -10.69 2.37 -8.83
N LYS A 29 -10.65 3.58 -9.40
CA LYS A 29 -10.88 3.77 -10.84
C LYS A 29 -9.81 3.08 -11.69
N LEU A 30 -8.54 3.17 -11.30
CA LEU A 30 -7.44 2.53 -12.00
C LEU A 30 -7.55 1.00 -11.90
N ILE A 31 -7.82 0.46 -10.72
CA ILE A 31 -8.03 -0.97 -10.53
C ILE A 31 -9.16 -1.47 -11.43
N ARG A 32 -10.34 -0.86 -11.36
CA ARG A 32 -11.50 -1.24 -12.20
C ARG A 32 -11.20 -1.24 -13.70
N ARG A 33 -10.32 -0.33 -14.14
CA ARG A 33 -10.00 -0.18 -15.57
C ARG A 33 -8.94 -1.15 -16.05
N HIS A 34 -7.98 -1.52 -15.18
CA HIS A 34 -6.75 -2.18 -15.62
C HIS A 34 -6.49 -3.53 -14.95
N VAL A 35 -7.24 -3.86 -13.91
CA VAL A 35 -7.02 -5.09 -13.13
C VAL A 35 -8.33 -5.84 -12.98
N ALA A 36 -8.38 -7.08 -13.49
CA ALA A 36 -9.48 -7.97 -13.21
C ALA A 36 -9.25 -8.65 -11.86
N LEU A 37 -9.82 -8.11 -10.78
CA LEU A 37 -9.80 -8.77 -9.48
C LEU A 37 -10.94 -9.79 -9.41
N GLU A 38 -10.59 -11.03 -9.69
CA GLU A 38 -11.50 -12.16 -9.58
C GLU A 38 -11.78 -12.49 -8.10
N ARG A 39 -12.76 -13.37 -7.89
CA ARG A 39 -13.02 -13.92 -6.57
C ARG A 39 -11.76 -14.64 -6.05
N ASP A 40 -11.41 -14.39 -4.80
CA ASP A 40 -10.20 -14.89 -4.14
C ASP A 40 -8.88 -14.35 -4.74
N ALA A 41 -8.92 -13.26 -5.52
CA ALA A 41 -7.73 -12.54 -5.91
C ALA A 41 -6.95 -12.07 -4.67
N ILE A 42 -5.62 -12.16 -4.73
CA ILE A 42 -4.75 -11.67 -3.64
C ILE A 42 -4.25 -10.28 -3.99
N VAL A 43 -4.48 -9.33 -3.09
CA VAL A 43 -4.00 -7.95 -3.16
C VAL A 43 -3.05 -7.70 -2.01
N MET A 44 -1.83 -7.25 -2.29
CA MET A 44 -0.87 -6.79 -1.28
C MET A 44 -0.81 -5.27 -1.31
N ASP A 45 -1.07 -4.63 -0.17
CA ASP A 45 -0.86 -3.20 0.03
C ASP A 45 0.34 -3.02 0.95
N ILE A 46 1.47 -2.62 0.36
CA ILE A 46 2.76 -2.48 1.05
C ILE A 46 2.94 -1.00 1.41
N GLY A 47 3.17 -0.72 2.69
CA GLY A 47 3.10 0.64 3.24
C GLY A 47 1.66 1.12 3.38
N CYS A 48 0.76 0.23 3.83
CA CYS A 48 -0.69 0.49 3.86
C CYS A 48 -1.12 1.53 4.91
N GLY A 49 -0.23 1.96 5.80
CA GLY A 49 -0.51 2.94 6.84
C GLY A 49 -1.60 2.47 7.80
N ASP A 50 -2.66 3.26 7.92
CA ASP A 50 -3.76 3.02 8.84
C ASP A 50 -4.85 2.07 8.32
N THR A 51 -4.60 1.35 7.23
CA THR A 51 -5.49 0.40 6.55
C THR A 51 -6.69 1.01 5.82
N PHE A 52 -6.84 2.33 5.80
CA PHE A 52 -8.04 2.99 5.23
C PHE A 52 -8.29 2.62 3.76
N VAL A 53 -7.25 2.61 2.92
CA VAL A 53 -7.39 2.28 1.50
C VAL A 53 -7.79 0.81 1.34
N VAL A 54 -7.14 -0.08 2.10
CA VAL A 54 -7.46 -1.51 2.11
C VAL A 54 -8.92 -1.76 2.49
N GLU A 55 -9.42 -1.08 3.52
CA GLU A 55 -10.82 -1.21 3.96
C GLU A 55 -11.81 -0.80 2.85
N ARG A 56 -11.50 0.30 2.16
CA ARG A 56 -12.32 0.78 1.05
C ARG A 56 -12.33 -0.18 -0.13
N LEU A 57 -11.15 -0.69 -0.49
CA LEU A 57 -11.02 -1.67 -1.57
C LEU A 57 -11.67 -3.01 -1.20
N ALA A 58 -11.53 -3.47 0.05
CA ALA A 58 -12.18 -4.70 0.51
C ALA A 58 -13.71 -4.61 0.48
N ALA A 59 -14.27 -3.43 0.73
CA ALA A 59 -15.71 -3.19 0.58
C ALA A 59 -16.15 -3.21 -0.90
N GLU A 60 -15.31 -2.74 -1.81
CA GLU A 60 -15.57 -2.74 -3.25
C GLU A 60 -15.35 -4.14 -3.88
N TYR A 61 -14.38 -4.90 -3.36
CA TYR A 61 -14.02 -6.25 -3.83
C TYR A 61 -14.15 -7.29 -2.71
N PRO A 62 -15.37 -7.60 -2.24
CA PRO A 62 -15.58 -8.44 -1.06
C PRO A 62 -15.13 -9.89 -1.24
N GLY A 63 -14.87 -10.32 -2.48
CA GLY A 63 -14.32 -11.63 -2.80
C GLY A 63 -12.80 -11.72 -2.69
N ALA A 64 -12.07 -10.58 -2.77
CA ALA A 64 -10.62 -10.57 -2.75
C ALA A 64 -10.05 -10.71 -1.32
N LEU A 65 -8.80 -11.17 -1.23
CA LEU A 65 -8.03 -11.27 0.00
C LEU A 65 -6.97 -10.19 0.01
N PHE A 66 -6.95 -9.37 1.07
CA PHE A 66 -6.04 -8.25 1.21
C PHE A 66 -4.98 -8.52 2.28
N TYR A 67 -3.72 -8.39 1.91
CA TYR A 67 -2.58 -8.35 2.83
C TYR A 67 -2.20 -6.89 3.03
N ALA A 68 -2.44 -6.38 4.25
CA ALA A 68 -2.10 -5.01 4.65
C ALA A 68 -0.74 -5.05 5.34
N ILE A 69 0.30 -4.56 4.69
CA ILE A 69 1.68 -4.66 5.17
C ILE A 69 2.20 -3.27 5.53
N ASP A 70 2.67 -3.09 6.77
CA ASP A 70 3.31 -1.86 7.19
C ASP A 70 4.36 -2.11 8.27
N THR A 71 5.56 -1.57 8.09
CA THR A 71 6.69 -1.76 9.03
C THR A 71 6.46 -1.10 10.40
N ALA A 72 5.53 -0.16 10.49
CA ALA A 72 5.13 0.47 11.74
C ALA A 72 4.10 -0.36 12.54
N PHE A 73 3.67 -1.51 12.03
CA PHE A 73 2.73 -2.38 12.75
C PHE A 73 3.45 -3.14 13.87
N THR A 74 3.08 -2.83 15.11
CA THR A 74 3.44 -3.64 16.27
C THR A 74 2.48 -4.82 16.44
N PRO A 75 2.85 -5.87 17.21
CA PRO A 75 1.94 -6.98 17.49
C PRO A 75 0.60 -6.53 18.08
N GLU A 76 0.62 -5.53 18.97
CA GLU A 76 -0.57 -4.97 19.60
C GLU A 76 -1.46 -4.24 18.58
N LEU A 77 -0.84 -3.52 17.64
CA LEU A 77 -1.55 -2.81 16.57
C LEU A 77 -2.18 -3.81 15.58
N ILE A 78 -1.46 -4.87 15.23
CA ILE A 78 -1.99 -5.96 14.40
C ILE A 78 -3.23 -6.59 15.03
N GLU A 79 -3.18 -6.92 16.33
CA GLU A 79 -4.31 -7.52 17.03
C GLU A 79 -5.50 -6.55 17.12
N ARG A 80 -5.21 -5.28 17.36
CA ARG A 80 -6.21 -4.21 17.34
C ARG A 80 -6.86 -4.05 15.95
N TYR A 81 -6.09 -4.13 14.86
CA TYR A 81 -6.65 -4.13 13.50
C TYR A 81 -7.47 -5.38 13.21
N ARG A 82 -7.03 -6.57 13.60
CA ARG A 82 -7.80 -7.82 13.44
C ARG A 82 -9.16 -7.70 14.13
N THR A 83 -9.18 -7.19 15.36
CA THR A 83 -10.42 -6.99 16.13
C THR A 83 -11.30 -5.91 15.50
N ARG A 84 -10.72 -4.74 15.15
CA ARG A 84 -11.47 -3.61 14.59
C ARG A 84 -12.08 -3.92 13.23
N LEU A 85 -11.30 -4.54 12.36
CA LEU A 85 -11.73 -4.84 11.00
C LEU A 85 -12.78 -5.95 10.96
N ASN A 86 -12.72 -6.88 11.91
CA ASN A 86 -13.61 -8.04 11.98
C ASN A 86 -13.89 -8.65 10.58
N ASN A 87 -12.86 -8.67 9.74
CA ASN A 87 -12.93 -9.11 8.35
C ASN A 87 -11.79 -10.08 8.05
N ALA A 88 -12.10 -11.36 7.95
CA ALA A 88 -11.13 -12.43 7.67
C ALA A 88 -10.43 -12.25 6.30
N ARG A 89 -10.94 -11.36 5.44
CA ARG A 89 -10.33 -11.05 4.14
C ARG A 89 -9.28 -9.95 4.20
N ILE A 90 -9.09 -9.28 5.34
CA ILE A 90 -8.02 -8.30 5.55
C ILE A 90 -7.05 -8.85 6.58
N ARG A 91 -5.82 -9.08 6.17
CA ARG A 91 -4.76 -9.69 7.00
C ARG A 91 -3.62 -8.69 7.20
N PRO A 92 -3.46 -8.11 8.40
CA PRO A 92 -2.36 -7.20 8.70
C PRO A 92 -1.06 -7.95 8.99
N PHE A 93 0.08 -7.44 8.50
CA PHE A 93 1.44 -7.94 8.70
C PHE A 93 2.43 -6.80 8.94
N ALA A 94 3.43 -7.04 9.79
CA ALA A 94 4.50 -6.06 10.05
C ALA A 94 5.57 -6.04 8.95
N SER A 95 5.70 -7.11 8.15
CA SER A 95 6.66 -7.19 7.05
C SER A 95 6.24 -8.19 6.00
N LEU A 96 6.85 -8.12 4.83
CA LEU A 96 6.68 -9.11 3.76
C LEU A 96 7.19 -10.49 4.16
N ASP A 97 8.24 -10.56 5.00
CA ASP A 97 8.83 -11.82 5.47
C ASP A 97 7.91 -12.58 6.44
N ALA A 98 6.96 -11.88 7.06
CA ALA A 98 5.94 -12.51 7.88
C ALA A 98 4.87 -13.27 7.06
N ILE A 99 4.89 -13.09 5.74
CA ILE A 99 4.01 -13.78 4.79
C ILE A 99 4.82 -14.95 4.22
N ALA A 100 4.53 -16.16 4.68
CA ALA A 100 5.22 -17.37 4.23
C ALA A 100 4.90 -17.67 2.76
N PRO A 101 5.87 -17.59 1.83
CA PRO A 101 5.68 -18.02 0.44
C PRO A 101 5.89 -19.56 0.31
N PRO A 102 5.37 -20.20 -0.77
CA PRO A 102 4.45 -19.60 -1.73
C PRO A 102 3.03 -19.52 -1.16
N LEU A 103 2.30 -18.47 -1.54
CA LEU A 103 0.88 -18.39 -1.27
C LEU A 103 0.12 -19.44 -2.10
N GLU A 104 -1.10 -19.77 -1.70
CA GLU A 104 -1.95 -20.73 -2.41
C GLU A 104 -2.24 -20.30 -3.86
N LYS A 105 -2.19 -18.99 -4.12
CA LYS A 105 -2.37 -18.39 -5.45
C LYS A 105 -1.35 -17.26 -5.64
N PRO A 106 -0.97 -16.97 -6.89
CA PRO A 106 -0.15 -15.79 -7.17
C PRO A 106 -0.87 -14.50 -6.76
N VAL A 107 -0.08 -13.50 -6.38
CA VAL A 107 -0.57 -12.15 -6.11
C VAL A 107 -1.13 -11.54 -7.39
N SER A 108 -2.34 -11.03 -7.35
CA SER A 108 -3.00 -10.40 -8.49
C SER A 108 -2.62 -8.93 -8.62
N LEU A 109 -2.46 -8.24 -7.49
CA LEU A 109 -2.17 -6.81 -7.44
C LEU A 109 -1.28 -6.49 -6.25
N VAL A 110 -0.21 -5.73 -6.51
CA VAL A 110 0.62 -5.08 -5.49
C VAL A 110 0.34 -3.58 -5.54
N LEU A 111 0.04 -3.00 -4.40
CA LEU A 111 -0.11 -1.55 -4.20
C LEU A 111 1.14 -1.03 -3.49
N LEU A 112 1.73 0.03 -4.02
CA LEU A 112 2.83 0.80 -3.44
C LEU A 112 2.43 2.28 -3.52
N MET A 113 1.71 2.75 -2.51
CA MET A 113 1.14 4.10 -2.54
C MET A 113 1.94 5.04 -1.67
N ASP A 114 2.77 5.87 -2.30
CA ASP A 114 3.71 6.79 -1.65
C ASP A 114 4.65 6.02 -0.70
N VAL A 115 5.34 5.03 -1.24
CA VAL A 115 6.27 4.14 -0.54
C VAL A 115 7.69 4.25 -1.13
N MET A 116 7.79 4.26 -2.45
CA MET A 116 9.07 4.16 -3.16
C MET A 116 10.02 5.32 -2.82
N GLU A 117 9.49 6.50 -2.56
CA GLU A 117 10.25 7.70 -2.16
C GLU A 117 10.94 7.56 -0.80
N HIS A 118 10.45 6.67 0.05
CA HIS A 118 11.03 6.38 1.38
C HIS A 118 12.11 5.30 1.35
N ILE A 119 12.39 4.73 0.18
CA ILE A 119 13.35 3.63 0.02
C ILE A 119 14.58 4.14 -0.72
N GLU A 120 15.75 4.04 -0.07
CA GLU A 120 17.00 4.51 -0.65
C GLU A 120 17.38 3.74 -1.91
N ASP A 121 17.34 2.40 -1.86
CA ASP A 121 17.50 1.51 -3.01
C ASP A 121 16.11 1.04 -3.50
N ASP A 122 15.37 1.93 -4.13
CA ASP A 122 14.03 1.67 -4.64
C ASP A 122 14.01 0.63 -5.77
N THR A 123 15.06 0.61 -6.60
CA THR A 123 15.20 -0.37 -7.68
C THR A 123 15.49 -1.77 -7.15
N GLY A 124 16.39 -1.91 -6.17
CA GLY A 124 16.65 -3.18 -5.50
C GLY A 124 15.42 -3.70 -4.75
N PHE A 125 14.68 -2.81 -4.10
CA PHE A 125 13.42 -3.17 -3.45
C PHE A 125 12.39 -3.69 -4.47
N LEU A 126 12.19 -2.99 -5.59
CA LEU A 126 11.27 -3.45 -6.63
C LEU A 126 11.72 -4.78 -7.23
N ALA A 127 13.02 -4.97 -7.47
CA ALA A 127 13.57 -6.24 -7.92
C ALA A 127 13.28 -7.37 -6.93
N SER A 128 13.46 -7.13 -5.63
CA SER A 128 13.16 -8.12 -4.58
C SER A 128 11.69 -8.53 -4.54
N LEU A 129 10.76 -7.60 -4.85
CA LEU A 129 9.35 -7.91 -4.98
C LEU A 129 9.05 -8.77 -6.21
N LEU A 130 9.73 -8.48 -7.33
CA LEU A 130 9.57 -9.25 -8.58
C LEU A 130 10.13 -10.68 -8.46
N ASP A 131 11.16 -10.89 -7.61
CA ASP A 131 11.78 -12.19 -7.37
C ASP A 131 10.98 -13.08 -6.39
N ARG A 132 9.93 -12.57 -5.78
CA ARG A 132 9.08 -13.35 -4.88
C ARG A 132 8.36 -14.46 -5.63
N ALA A 133 8.31 -15.65 -5.03
CA ALA A 133 7.66 -16.83 -5.62
C ALA A 133 6.14 -16.67 -5.83
N ASP A 134 5.50 -15.76 -5.09
CA ASP A 134 4.08 -15.45 -5.19
C ASP A 134 3.76 -14.27 -6.14
N VAL A 135 4.78 -13.64 -6.71
CA VAL A 135 4.68 -12.59 -7.74
C VAL A 135 5.04 -13.18 -9.10
N GLY A 136 4.20 -12.98 -10.09
CA GLY A 136 4.39 -13.59 -11.41
C GLY A 136 4.01 -12.66 -12.57
N LEU A 137 4.07 -13.18 -13.78
CA LEU A 137 3.84 -12.41 -15.03
C LEU A 137 2.47 -11.72 -15.09
N HIS A 138 1.48 -12.23 -14.35
CA HIS A 138 0.13 -11.66 -14.32
C HIS A 138 -0.08 -10.71 -13.14
N THR A 139 0.86 -10.61 -12.21
CA THR A 139 0.81 -9.64 -11.11
C THR A 139 0.86 -8.23 -11.67
N ARG A 140 -0.08 -7.40 -11.26
CA ARG A 140 -0.09 -5.97 -11.58
C ARG A 140 0.48 -5.18 -10.42
N PHE A 141 1.21 -4.12 -10.74
CA PHE A 141 1.71 -3.16 -9.77
C PHE A 141 1.00 -1.83 -9.99
N LEU A 142 0.42 -1.26 -8.94
CA LEU A 142 -0.07 0.10 -8.92
C LEU A 142 0.79 0.89 -7.96
N ILE A 143 1.59 1.79 -8.51
CA ILE A 143 2.58 2.58 -7.78
C ILE A 143 2.19 4.04 -7.88
N THR A 144 2.09 4.74 -6.75
CA THR A 144 2.01 6.19 -6.69
C THR A 144 3.24 6.76 -6.02
N VAL A 145 3.73 7.87 -6.55
CA VAL A 145 4.94 8.55 -6.07
C VAL A 145 4.80 10.06 -6.23
N PRO A 146 5.44 10.87 -5.40
CA PRO A 146 5.47 12.31 -5.57
C PRO A 146 6.21 12.68 -6.86
N ALA A 147 5.57 13.52 -7.67
CA ALA A 147 6.11 13.95 -8.96
C ALA A 147 7.02 15.18 -8.84
N PHE A 148 7.85 15.36 -9.87
CA PHE A 148 8.71 16.52 -10.11
C PHE A 148 9.80 16.73 -9.06
N GLN A 149 11.01 16.19 -9.33
CA GLN A 149 12.20 16.36 -8.48
C GLN A 149 12.51 17.83 -8.17
N ALA A 150 12.23 18.76 -9.08
CA ALA A 150 12.43 20.20 -8.87
C ALA A 150 11.57 20.79 -7.74
N LEU A 151 10.53 20.06 -7.30
CA LEU A 151 9.67 20.46 -6.18
C LEU A 151 10.12 19.84 -4.84
N PHE A 152 11.24 19.10 -4.81
CA PHE A 152 11.79 18.54 -3.59
C PHE A 152 12.15 19.67 -2.60
N CYS A 153 11.65 19.61 -1.39
CA CYS A 153 11.77 20.67 -0.42
C CYS A 153 11.94 20.13 1.02
N SER A 154 12.00 21.05 1.99
CA SER A 154 12.16 20.70 3.41
C SER A 154 11.05 19.78 3.94
N HIS A 155 9.85 19.83 3.36
CA HIS A 155 8.76 18.93 3.74
C HIS A 155 9.06 17.48 3.31
N ASP A 156 9.65 17.26 2.13
CA ASP A 156 10.08 15.93 1.70
C ASP A 156 11.15 15.36 2.66
N VAL A 157 12.11 16.22 3.06
CA VAL A 157 13.14 15.83 4.05
C VAL A 157 12.50 15.46 5.40
N PHE A 158 11.54 16.25 5.86
CA PHE A 158 10.81 15.96 7.10
C PHE A 158 10.07 14.61 7.05
N LEU A 159 9.49 14.26 5.90
CA LEU A 159 8.83 12.99 5.66
C LEU A 159 9.81 11.82 5.43
N GLY A 160 11.12 12.07 5.36
CA GLY A 160 12.13 11.05 5.09
C GLY A 160 12.17 10.58 3.63
N HIS A 161 11.76 11.43 2.69
CA HIS A 161 11.85 11.12 1.27
C HIS A 161 13.31 11.22 0.80
N TYR A 162 13.76 10.25 0.03
CA TYR A 162 15.03 10.30 -0.68
C TYR A 162 14.91 11.07 -1.99
N ARG A 163 13.73 11.03 -2.64
CA ARG A 163 13.52 11.61 -3.98
C ARG A 163 12.04 11.84 -4.29
N ARG A 164 11.84 12.61 -5.38
CA ARG A 164 10.61 12.66 -6.14
C ARG A 164 10.86 12.10 -7.54
N TYR A 165 9.83 11.75 -8.26
CA TYR A 165 9.96 11.01 -9.51
C TYR A 165 9.62 11.86 -10.73
N SER A 166 10.25 11.53 -11.85
CA SER A 166 9.91 12.06 -13.18
C SER A 166 9.51 10.90 -14.10
N ARG A 167 8.86 11.23 -15.22
CA ARG A 167 8.53 10.22 -16.24
C ARG A 167 9.74 9.44 -16.75
N LEU A 168 10.93 10.01 -16.68
CA LEU A 168 12.17 9.36 -17.13
C LEU A 168 12.71 8.35 -16.11
N LEU A 169 12.42 8.55 -14.82
CA LEU A 169 12.86 7.65 -13.75
C LEU A 169 11.92 6.45 -13.57
N VAL A 170 10.68 6.52 -14.08
CA VAL A 170 9.68 5.46 -13.95
C VAL A 170 9.59 4.59 -15.21
N ARG A 171 10.54 4.73 -16.13
CA ARG A 171 10.66 3.89 -17.34
C ARG A 171 11.67 2.77 -17.10
#